data_2139144853986517fba2f9a6278285ed
#
_entry.id   2139144853986517fba2f9a6278285ed
#
_cell.length_a   1.000
_cell.length_b   1.000
_cell.length_c   1.000
_cell.angle_alpha   90.00
_cell.angle_beta   90.00
_cell.angle_gamma   90.00
#
_symmetry.space_group_name_H-M   'P 1'
#
loop_
_entity.id
_entity.type
_entity.pdbx_description
1 polymer ?
#
loop_
_entity_poly.entity_id
_entity_poly.type
_entity_poly.pdbx_seq_one_letter_code
_entity_poly.pdbx_strand_id
1 'polypeptide(L)'
;MNQYIRYTLAVLFAIVGGVICFWTNTELGENIIFNGIETLVSASILGGYIYFLFNPEENAQKTMLLTMIGIVGGCISYSMTNYTLPLQLSSAFFHGLWTWFIAFCLADVFNLLQDTEEENGRQIESNS
;
A
#
# COMPACT_ATOMS: atom_id res chain seq x y z
N MET A 1 10.14 -4.74 -18.29
CA MET A 1 10.39 -5.89 -17.41
C MET A 1 9.41 -7.00 -17.73
N ASN A 2 9.89 -8.23 -17.76
CA ASN A 2 9.04 -9.40 -18.01
C ASN A 2 8.01 -9.57 -16.88
N GLN A 3 6.77 -9.92 -17.26
CA GLN A 3 5.68 -10.10 -16.32
C GLN A 3 5.99 -11.18 -15.25
N TYR A 4 6.68 -12.23 -15.64
CA TYR A 4 7.08 -13.30 -14.71
C TYR A 4 8.05 -12.80 -13.65
N ILE A 5 8.97 -11.92 -14.03
CA ILE A 5 9.92 -11.31 -13.09
C ILE A 5 9.17 -10.41 -12.09
N ARG A 6 8.19 -9.65 -12.57
CA ARG A 6 7.36 -8.81 -11.70
C ARG A 6 6.60 -9.64 -10.66
N TYR A 7 5.96 -10.73 -11.09
CA TYR A 7 5.26 -11.62 -10.17
C TYR A 7 6.21 -12.25 -9.16
N THR A 8 7.37 -12.72 -9.62
CA THR A 8 8.37 -13.34 -8.75
C THR A 8 8.84 -12.35 -7.69
N LEU A 9 9.18 -11.13 -8.07
CA LEU A 9 9.60 -10.09 -7.14
C LEU A 9 8.49 -9.75 -6.15
N ALA A 10 7.25 -9.61 -6.63
CA ALA A 10 6.11 -9.33 -5.77
C ALA A 10 5.91 -10.42 -4.72
N VAL A 11 5.99 -11.69 -5.11
CA VAL A 11 5.83 -12.82 -4.20
C VAL A 11 6.97 -12.88 -3.19
N LEU A 12 8.22 -12.70 -3.65
CA LEU A 12 9.39 -12.71 -2.75
C LEU A 12 9.28 -11.61 -1.69
N PHE A 13 8.97 -10.39 -2.11
CA PHE A 13 8.80 -9.27 -1.18
C PHE A 13 7.63 -9.49 -0.24
N ALA A 14 6.53 -10.08 -0.73
CA ALA A 14 5.38 -10.40 0.11
C ALA A 14 5.76 -11.41 1.20
N ILE A 15 6.52 -12.45 0.86
CA ILE A 15 6.97 -13.46 1.83
C ILE A 15 7.88 -12.82 2.88
N VAL A 16 8.91 -12.10 2.44
CA VAL A 16 9.85 -11.45 3.36
C VAL A 16 9.12 -10.43 4.24
N GLY A 17 8.27 -9.60 3.65
CA GLY A 17 7.48 -8.63 4.38
C GLY A 17 6.53 -9.27 5.38
N GLY A 18 5.91 -10.40 5.01
CA GLY A 18 5.04 -11.16 5.91
C GLY A 18 5.79 -11.68 7.13
N VAL A 19 6.99 -12.24 6.92
CA VAL A 19 7.84 -12.73 8.03
C VAL A 19 8.20 -11.58 8.97
N ILE A 20 8.63 -10.45 8.42
CA ILE A 20 9.01 -9.28 9.22
C ILE A 20 7.80 -8.72 9.98
N CYS A 21 6.64 -8.64 9.33
CA CYS A 21 5.40 -8.16 9.96
C CYS A 21 4.98 -9.07 11.11
N PHE A 22 5.02 -10.39 10.91
CA PHE A 22 4.68 -11.36 11.94
C PHE A 22 5.62 -11.25 13.13
N TRP A 23 6.93 -11.14 12.88
CA TRP A 23 7.92 -10.94 13.93
C TRP A 23 7.67 -9.65 14.72
N THR A 24 7.43 -8.54 14.01
CA THR A 24 7.19 -7.24 14.64
C THR A 24 5.96 -7.28 15.55
N ASN A 25 4.86 -7.84 15.06
CA ASN A 25 3.61 -7.92 15.84
C ASN A 25 3.76 -8.85 17.03
N THR A 26 4.54 -9.92 16.90
CA THR A 26 4.84 -10.83 18.01
C THR A 26 5.62 -10.10 19.10
N GLU A 27 6.66 -9.34 18.73
CA GLU A 27 7.46 -8.56 19.68
C GLU A 27 6.65 -7.45 20.36
N LEU A 28 5.64 -6.91 19.68
CA LEU A 28 4.74 -5.91 20.25
C LEU A 28 3.64 -6.52 21.12
N GLY A 29 3.62 -7.84 21.27
CA GLY A 29 2.67 -8.54 22.17
C GLY A 29 1.27 -8.70 21.59
N GLU A 30 1.12 -8.65 20.28
CA GLU A 30 -0.18 -8.75 19.62
C GLU A 30 -0.73 -10.18 19.68
N ASN A 31 -2.07 -10.30 19.73
CA ASN A 31 -2.76 -11.60 19.71
C ASN A 31 -2.42 -12.35 18.42
N ILE A 32 -2.17 -13.66 18.52
CA ILE A 32 -1.73 -14.47 17.40
C ILE A 32 -2.73 -14.47 16.23
N ILE A 33 -4.03 -14.41 16.50
CA ILE A 33 -5.07 -14.38 15.48
C ILE A 33 -5.02 -13.06 14.72
N PHE A 34 -4.98 -11.93 15.42
CA PHE A 34 -4.86 -10.61 14.82
C PHE A 34 -3.54 -10.46 14.09
N ASN A 35 -2.44 -10.97 14.67
CA ASN A 35 -1.14 -10.96 14.03
C ASN A 35 -1.17 -11.72 12.69
N GLY A 36 -1.81 -12.89 12.66
CA GLY A 36 -1.94 -13.66 11.43
C GLY A 36 -2.71 -12.90 10.35
N ILE A 37 -3.83 -12.27 10.71
CA ILE A 37 -4.66 -11.49 9.78
C ILE A 37 -3.88 -10.29 9.26
N GLU A 38 -3.26 -9.50 10.14
CA GLU A 38 -2.47 -8.33 9.74
C GLU A 38 -1.29 -8.73 8.86
N THR A 39 -0.63 -9.83 9.17
CA THR A 39 0.49 -10.34 8.39
C THR A 39 0.06 -10.69 6.96
N LEU A 40 -1.05 -11.41 6.81
CA LEU A 40 -1.56 -11.77 5.49
C LEU A 40 -1.94 -10.53 4.67
N VAL A 41 -2.66 -9.60 5.29
CA VAL A 41 -3.08 -8.38 4.62
C VAL A 41 -1.87 -7.52 4.26
N SER A 42 -0.95 -7.32 5.19
CA SER A 42 0.25 -6.50 4.95
C SER A 42 1.16 -7.10 3.88
N ALA A 43 1.33 -8.43 3.89
CA ALA A 43 2.10 -9.13 2.86
C ALA A 43 1.46 -8.94 1.48
N SER A 44 0.14 -9.05 1.40
CA SER A 44 -0.61 -8.86 0.15
C SER A 44 -0.48 -7.42 -0.36
N ILE A 45 -0.57 -6.44 0.52
CA ILE A 45 -0.40 -5.03 0.17
C ILE A 45 1.01 -4.77 -0.35
N LEU A 46 2.03 -5.31 0.32
CA LEU A 46 3.42 -5.14 -0.10
C LEU A 46 3.67 -5.79 -1.45
N GLY A 47 3.15 -7.00 -1.66
CA GLY A 47 3.25 -7.66 -2.96
C GLY A 47 2.61 -6.84 -4.07
N GLY A 48 1.42 -6.31 -3.82
CA GLY A 48 0.71 -5.44 -4.75
C GLY A 48 1.50 -4.16 -5.05
N TYR A 49 2.08 -3.54 -4.02
CA TYR A 49 2.90 -2.35 -4.20
C TYR A 49 4.11 -2.62 -5.08
N ILE A 50 4.83 -3.71 -4.84
CA ILE A 50 6.01 -4.09 -5.64
C ILE A 50 5.60 -4.37 -7.08
N TYR A 51 4.48 -5.05 -7.30
CA TYR A 51 3.96 -5.32 -8.63
C TYR A 51 3.67 -4.03 -9.40
N PHE A 52 3.00 -3.06 -8.77
CA PHE A 52 2.70 -1.78 -9.40
C PHE A 52 3.94 -0.91 -9.60
N LEU A 53 4.88 -0.95 -8.66
CA LEU A 53 6.11 -0.14 -8.74
C LEU A 53 6.92 -0.47 -10.00
N PHE A 54 6.96 -1.74 -10.39
CA PHE A 54 7.71 -2.19 -11.55
C PHE A 54 6.86 -2.28 -12.83
N ASN A 55 5.70 -1.61 -12.85
CA ASN A 55 4.87 -1.53 -14.04
C ASN A 55 5.18 -0.25 -14.83
N PRO A 56 5.90 -0.34 -15.98
CA PRO A 56 6.29 0.86 -16.72
C PRO A 56 5.12 1.53 -17.46
N GLU A 57 3.99 0.86 -17.63
CA GLU A 57 2.83 1.37 -18.35
C GLU A 57 1.91 2.21 -17.47
N GLU A 58 2.03 2.10 -16.14
CA GLU A 58 1.22 2.86 -15.22
C GLU A 58 1.70 4.30 -15.09
N ASN A 59 0.81 5.16 -14.64
CA ASN A 59 1.10 6.58 -14.45
C ASN A 59 2.16 6.77 -13.35
N ALA A 60 3.38 7.09 -13.77
CA ALA A 60 4.52 7.25 -12.85
C ALA A 60 4.28 8.36 -11.82
N GLN A 61 3.61 9.45 -12.23
CA GLN A 61 3.30 10.56 -11.31
C GLN A 61 2.36 10.13 -10.18
N LYS A 62 1.33 9.36 -10.52
CA LYS A 62 0.40 8.83 -9.52
C LYS A 62 1.12 7.90 -8.53
N THR A 63 1.96 7.00 -9.04
CA THR A 63 2.73 6.07 -8.21
C THR A 63 3.68 6.82 -7.29
N MET A 64 4.38 7.84 -7.80
CA MET A 64 5.28 8.66 -6.99
C MET A 64 4.54 9.42 -5.90
N LEU A 65 3.40 10.03 -6.25
CA LEU A 65 2.60 10.79 -5.28
C LEU A 65 2.10 9.90 -4.14
N LEU A 66 1.56 8.73 -4.49
CA LEU A 66 1.07 7.77 -3.50
C LEU A 66 2.21 7.24 -2.63
N THR A 67 3.38 6.99 -3.20
CA THR A 67 4.56 6.58 -2.46
C THR A 67 4.99 7.66 -1.46
N MET A 68 4.97 8.93 -1.87
CA MET A 68 5.28 10.05 -0.98
C MET A 68 4.30 10.14 0.19
N ILE A 69 3.00 9.93 -0.06
CA ILE A 69 1.98 9.89 0.99
C ILE A 69 2.29 8.75 1.98
N GLY A 70 2.67 7.58 1.47
CA GLY A 70 3.07 6.45 2.30
C GLY A 70 4.30 6.76 3.16
N ILE A 71 5.30 7.43 2.60
CA ILE A 71 6.51 7.84 3.33
C ILE A 71 6.15 8.81 4.46
N VAL A 72 5.29 9.80 4.18
CA VAL A 72 4.83 10.74 5.19
C VAL A 72 4.11 10.02 6.33
N GLY A 73 3.21 9.08 6.00
CA GLY A 73 2.53 8.27 7.00
C GLY A 73 3.49 7.46 7.86
N GLY A 74 4.51 6.87 7.25
CA GLY A 74 5.57 6.15 7.96
C GLY A 74 6.36 7.05 8.89
N CYS A 75 6.73 8.24 8.44
CA CYS A 75 7.45 9.22 9.26
C CYS A 75 6.63 9.69 10.46
N ILE A 76 5.34 9.93 10.27
CA ILE A 76 4.43 10.30 11.36
C ILE A 76 4.36 9.17 12.38
N SER A 77 4.18 7.93 11.92
CA SER A 77 4.15 6.76 12.80
C SER A 77 5.46 6.62 13.58
N TYR A 78 6.61 6.79 12.90
CA TYR A 78 7.91 6.72 13.54
C TYR A 78 8.04 7.75 14.68
N SER A 79 7.57 8.97 14.47
CA SER A 79 7.66 10.03 15.47
C SER A 79 6.70 9.83 16.64
N MET A 80 5.60 9.10 16.43
CA MET A 80 4.58 8.88 17.47
C MET A 80 4.83 7.62 18.30
N THR A 81 5.73 6.75 17.90
CA THR A 81 6.04 5.50 18.61
C THR A 81 7.40 5.60 19.29
N ASN A 82 7.58 4.81 20.34
CA ASN A 82 8.83 4.78 21.10
C ASN A 82 9.23 3.32 21.38
N TYR A 83 9.63 2.63 20.31
CA TYR A 83 10.09 1.25 20.38
C TYR A 83 11.62 1.20 20.21
N THR A 84 12.19 0.01 20.40
CA THR A 84 13.60 -0.21 20.00
C THR A 84 13.74 -0.01 18.48
N LEU A 85 14.94 0.39 18.04
CA LEU A 85 15.15 0.84 16.66
C LEU A 85 14.64 -0.15 15.60
N PRO A 86 14.95 -1.46 15.66
CA PRO A 86 14.44 -2.39 14.65
C PRO A 86 12.92 -2.47 14.60
N LEU A 87 12.26 -2.51 15.77
CA LEU A 87 10.80 -2.53 15.86
C LEU A 87 10.20 -1.22 15.39
N GLN A 88 10.81 -0.10 15.73
CA GLN A 88 10.31 1.21 15.32
C GLN A 88 10.37 1.40 13.82
N LEU A 89 11.48 1.00 13.18
CA LEU A 89 11.61 1.08 11.73
C LEU A 89 10.62 0.16 11.01
N SER A 90 10.49 -1.07 11.47
CA SER A 90 9.56 -2.03 10.89
C SER A 90 8.11 -1.57 11.04
N SER A 91 7.73 -1.12 12.22
CA SER A 91 6.38 -0.58 12.47
C SER A 91 6.08 0.62 11.58
N ALA A 92 7.03 1.56 11.47
CA ALA A 92 6.89 2.73 10.62
C ALA A 92 6.74 2.35 9.15
N PHE A 93 7.51 1.37 8.69
CA PHE A 93 7.42 0.88 7.31
C PHE A 93 6.03 0.34 7.00
N PHE A 94 5.48 -0.51 7.87
CA PHE A 94 4.15 -1.10 7.64
C PHE A 94 3.04 -0.06 7.78
N HIS A 95 3.15 0.89 8.67
CA HIS A 95 2.18 1.99 8.75
C HIS A 95 2.21 2.86 7.49
N GLY A 96 3.40 3.12 6.95
CA GLY A 96 3.56 3.81 5.68
C GLY A 96 2.94 3.03 4.53
N LEU A 97 3.14 1.71 4.51
CA LEU A 97 2.57 0.82 3.51
C LEU A 97 1.03 0.83 3.56
N TRP A 98 0.45 0.75 4.75
CA TRP A 98 -1.00 0.84 4.93
C TRP A 98 -1.53 2.20 4.51
N THR A 99 -0.81 3.28 4.81
CA THR A 99 -1.18 4.64 4.38
C THR A 99 -1.18 4.73 2.86
N TRP A 100 -0.17 4.17 2.21
CA TRP A 100 -0.11 4.09 0.75
C TRP A 100 -1.33 3.36 0.18
N PHE A 101 -1.66 2.23 0.78
CA PHE A 101 -2.79 1.40 0.31
C PHE A 101 -4.12 2.15 0.46
N ILE A 102 -4.35 2.79 1.60
CA ILE A 102 -5.57 3.58 1.82
C ILE A 102 -5.66 4.72 0.81
N ALA A 103 -4.56 5.43 0.58
CA ALA A 103 -4.50 6.51 -0.41
C ALA A 103 -4.77 6.00 -1.83
N PHE A 104 -4.22 4.83 -2.17
CA PHE A 104 -4.46 4.17 -3.45
C PHE A 104 -5.95 3.86 -3.65
N CYS A 105 -6.59 3.27 -2.64
CA CYS A 105 -8.02 2.96 -2.70
C CYS A 105 -8.88 4.22 -2.81
N LEU A 106 -8.55 5.27 -2.06
CA LEU A 106 -9.27 6.55 -2.13
C LEU A 106 -9.12 7.19 -3.50
N ALA A 107 -7.92 7.15 -4.08
CA ALA A 107 -7.68 7.69 -5.42
C ALA A 107 -8.53 6.97 -6.47
N ASP A 108 -8.63 5.65 -6.38
CA ASP A 108 -9.45 4.87 -7.30
C ASP A 108 -10.94 5.20 -7.14
N VAL A 109 -11.44 5.34 -5.91
CA VAL A 109 -12.84 5.73 -5.66
C VAL A 109 -13.11 7.11 -6.25
N PHE A 110 -12.22 8.07 -6.06
CA PHE A 110 -12.38 9.43 -6.63
C PHE A 110 -12.37 9.40 -8.15
N ASN A 111 -11.52 8.60 -8.77
CA ASN A 111 -11.50 8.46 -10.23
C ASN A 111 -12.81 7.90 -10.76
N LEU A 112 -13.39 6.89 -10.09
CA LEU A 112 -14.69 6.34 -10.47
C LEU A 112 -15.80 7.37 -10.36
N LEU A 113 -15.80 8.19 -9.31
CA LEU A 113 -16.77 9.26 -9.13
C LEU A 113 -16.64 10.32 -10.23
N GLN A 114 -15.43 10.70 -10.59
CA GLN A 114 -15.17 11.65 -11.67
C GLN A 114 -15.64 11.12 -13.01
N ASP A 115 -15.35 9.86 -13.31
CA ASP A 115 -15.78 9.21 -14.56
C ASP A 115 -17.29 9.18 -14.65
N THR A 116 -18.00 8.91 -13.56
CA THR A 116 -19.47 8.92 -13.50
C THR A 116 -20.02 10.32 -13.77
N GLU A 117 -19.44 11.35 -13.16
CA GLU A 117 -19.86 12.74 -13.37
C GLU A 117 -19.63 13.19 -14.82
N GLU A 118 -18.49 12.84 -15.41
CA GLU A 118 -18.19 13.14 -16.81
C GLU A 118 -19.19 12.45 -17.74
N GLU A 119 -19.49 11.18 -17.51
CA GLU A 119 -20.46 10.43 -18.30
C GLU A 119 -21.85 11.04 -18.21
N ASN A 120 -22.30 11.41 -17.02
CA ASN A 120 -23.58 12.09 -16.83
C ASN A 120 -23.61 13.44 -17.55
N GLY A 121 -22.54 14.20 -17.49
CA GLY A 121 -22.40 15.47 -18.20
C GLY A 121 -22.51 15.30 -19.71
N ARG A 122 -21.86 14.29 -20.29
CA ARG A 122 -21.95 13.99 -21.71
C ARG A 122 -23.36 13.60 -22.14
N GLN A 123 -24.07 12.81 -21.33
CA GLN A 123 -25.45 12.42 -21.62
C GLN A 123 -26.38 13.64 -21.64
N ILE A 124 -26.20 14.56 -20.70
CA ILE A 124 -26.98 15.80 -20.66
C ILE A 124 -26.73 16.63 -21.91
N GLU A 125 -25.47 16.80 -22.34
CA GLU A 125 -25.10 17.54 -23.54
C GLU A 125 -25.67 16.89 -24.79
N SER A 126 -25.63 15.54 -24.90
CA SER A 126 -26.14 14.85 -26.09
C SER A 126 -27.65 14.92 -26.20
N ASN A 127 -28.37 15.09 -25.09
CA ASN A 127 -29.82 15.18 -25.06
C ASN A 127 -30.35 16.61 -25.26
N SER A 128 -29.44 17.59 -25.21
CA SER A 128 -29.80 19.01 -25.44
C SER A 128 -29.57 19.42 -26.88
#